data_3419a66f4234d5cb0f7c3cc84c089b5c
#
_entry.id   3419a66f4234d5cb0f7c3cc84c089b5c
#
_cell.length_a   1.000
_cell.length_b   1.000
_cell.length_c   1.000
_cell.angle_alpha   90.00
_cell.angle_beta   90.00
_cell.angle_gamma   90.00
#
_symmetry.space_group_name_H-M   'P 1'
#
loop_
_entity.id
_entity.type
_entity.pdbx_description
1 polymer ?
#
loop_
_entity_poly.entity_id
_entity_poly.type
_entity_poly.pdbx_seq_one_letter_code
_entity_poly.pdbx_strand_id
1 'polypeptide(L)'
;MTMIVNTPFIYDRNCIRIYEEITNNAITIDGIDYFVDSISPGYKNSKGANSYVFALYQAQNYIDDGSSVPDRVIKISNKRDNNNSVSEGNKRFYREIEALIECKKRHIHNVVTIASFGQLSCKVKKEGGKGPTYLFPFYTMDYASGDLKNYLENNDIPFGNRIDLCLQIANGLKELKDIGYYHRDLKPHNILMFDDTWKIGDLGLIAFRDKDNIYDKKNDFIGPR
;
A
#
# COMPACT_ATOMS: atom_id res chain seq x y z
N MET A 1 10.54 12.43 5.02
CA MET A 1 9.65 12.26 3.85
C MET A 1 10.52 12.21 2.61
N THR A 2 10.48 11.10 1.88
CA THR A 2 11.33 10.85 0.70
C THR A 2 10.69 11.46 -0.54
N MET A 3 11.49 12.10 -1.41
CA MET A 3 11.04 12.58 -2.74
C MET A 3 11.68 11.73 -3.82
N ILE A 4 10.87 11.05 -4.63
CA ILE A 4 11.36 10.26 -5.77
C ILE A 4 11.08 11.06 -7.06
N VAL A 5 12.13 11.46 -7.76
CA VAL A 5 12.07 12.33 -8.95
C VAL A 5 12.23 11.53 -10.24
N ASN A 6 13.17 10.57 -10.23
CA ASN A 6 13.35 9.65 -11.34
C ASN A 6 12.56 8.39 -11.07
N THR A 7 11.53 8.16 -11.87
CA THR A 7 10.58 7.07 -11.63
C THR A 7 10.21 6.43 -12.97
N PRO A 8 10.01 5.10 -13.01
CA PRO A 8 9.49 4.39 -14.16
C PRO A 8 7.99 4.60 -14.36
N PHE A 9 7.35 5.43 -13.52
CA PHE A 9 5.91 5.66 -13.59
C PHE A 9 5.55 6.85 -14.47
N ILE A 10 4.49 6.69 -15.24
CA ILE A 10 3.83 7.76 -15.99
C ILE A 10 2.38 7.91 -15.53
N TYR A 11 1.85 9.12 -15.69
CA TYR A 11 0.44 9.41 -15.53
C TYR A 11 -0.22 9.54 -16.90
N ASP A 12 -1.04 8.56 -17.25
CA ASP A 12 -1.73 8.48 -18.53
C ASP A 12 -3.20 8.17 -18.32
N ARG A 13 -4.10 8.94 -18.98
CA ARG A 13 -5.57 8.75 -18.93
C ARG A 13 -6.12 8.52 -17.51
N ASN A 14 -5.70 9.37 -16.57
CA ASN A 14 -6.06 9.29 -15.15
C ASN A 14 -5.58 8.01 -14.42
N CYS A 15 -4.55 7.35 -14.93
CA CYS A 15 -3.93 6.17 -14.32
C CYS A 15 -2.42 6.32 -14.18
N ILE A 16 -1.86 5.78 -13.09
CA ILE A 16 -0.42 5.58 -12.94
C ILE A 16 -0.08 4.21 -13.54
N ARG A 17 0.94 4.17 -14.40
CA ARG A 17 1.41 2.95 -15.07
C ARG A 17 2.93 2.91 -15.08
N ILE A 18 3.50 1.71 -15.16
CA ILE A 18 4.91 1.53 -15.49
C ILE A 18 5.09 1.88 -16.97
N TYR A 19 6.15 2.64 -17.27
CA TYR A 19 6.47 3.06 -18.63
C TYR A 19 7.44 2.07 -19.29
N GLU A 20 6.89 1.19 -20.09
CA GLU A 20 7.62 0.07 -20.73
C GLU A 20 8.76 0.52 -21.67
N GLU A 21 8.75 1.77 -22.17
CA GLU A 21 9.81 2.32 -23.04
C GLU A 21 11.07 2.73 -22.25
N ILE A 22 11.02 2.75 -20.93
CA ILE A 22 12.19 2.98 -20.10
C ILE A 22 12.87 1.63 -19.90
N THR A 23 14.05 1.47 -20.48
CA THR A 23 14.84 0.22 -20.43
C THR A 23 15.27 -0.20 -19.01
N ASN A 24 14.92 0.57 -17.99
CA ASN A 24 15.26 0.30 -16.62
C ASN A 24 14.08 0.71 -15.71
N ASN A 25 13.21 -0.24 -15.36
CA ASN A 25 12.08 -0.03 -14.46
C ASN A 25 12.55 0.13 -12.99
N ALA A 26 13.67 0.80 -12.75
CA ALA A 26 14.27 0.95 -11.44
C ALA A 26 13.84 2.26 -10.77
N ILE A 27 13.66 2.21 -9.46
CA ILE A 27 13.51 3.37 -8.59
C ILE A 27 14.43 3.25 -7.38
N THR A 28 14.94 4.37 -6.89
CA THR A 28 15.73 4.42 -5.67
C THR A 28 14.86 4.91 -4.51
N ILE A 29 14.74 4.12 -3.45
CA ILE A 29 14.01 4.47 -2.22
C ILE A 29 14.94 4.29 -1.04
N ASP A 30 15.19 5.37 -0.29
CA ASP A 30 16.11 5.40 0.87
C ASP A 30 17.50 4.79 0.56
N GLY A 31 18.02 5.06 -0.64
CA GLY A 31 19.35 4.61 -1.07
C GLY A 31 19.41 3.16 -1.58
N ILE A 32 18.28 2.48 -1.68
CA ILE A 32 18.18 1.12 -2.21
C ILE A 32 17.49 1.17 -3.57
N ASP A 33 18.09 0.51 -4.57
CA ASP A 33 17.53 0.40 -5.90
C ASP A 33 16.60 -0.81 -6.02
N TYR A 34 15.39 -0.57 -6.55
CA TYR A 34 14.37 -1.58 -6.78
C TYR A 34 13.94 -1.60 -8.24
N PHE A 35 13.78 -2.78 -8.80
CA PHE A 35 12.96 -2.97 -9.99
C PHE A 35 11.49 -2.96 -9.62
N VAL A 36 10.66 -2.35 -10.48
CA VAL A 36 9.22 -2.22 -10.28
C VAL A 36 8.48 -3.10 -11.26
N ASP A 37 7.53 -3.89 -10.77
CA ASP A 37 6.64 -4.68 -11.61
C ASP A 37 5.20 -4.68 -11.06
N SER A 38 4.26 -5.19 -11.86
CA SER A 38 2.89 -5.41 -11.43
C SER A 38 2.82 -6.58 -10.42
N ILE A 39 1.96 -6.47 -9.40
CA ILE A 39 1.81 -7.53 -8.39
C ILE A 39 1.26 -8.84 -8.99
N SER A 40 0.50 -8.77 -10.08
CA SER A 40 -0.09 -9.95 -10.71
C SER A 40 0.25 -9.98 -12.20
N PRO A 41 0.83 -11.08 -12.70
CA PRO A 41 1.07 -11.28 -14.13
C PRO A 41 -0.24 -11.11 -14.91
N GLY A 42 -0.23 -10.25 -15.93
CA GLY A 42 -1.40 -9.96 -16.78
C GLY A 42 -2.29 -8.81 -16.31
N TYR A 43 -2.12 -8.28 -15.10
CA TYR A 43 -2.76 -7.04 -14.66
C TYR A 43 -1.79 -5.88 -14.82
N LYS A 44 -1.95 -5.11 -15.89
CA LYS A 44 -1.15 -3.88 -16.13
C LYS A 44 -1.33 -2.79 -15.06
N ASN A 45 -2.28 -2.94 -14.14
CA ASN A 45 -2.57 -2.01 -13.04
C ASN A 45 -3.23 -2.74 -11.90
N SER A 46 -2.58 -2.86 -10.75
CA SER A 46 -3.22 -3.24 -9.49
C SER A 46 -4.01 -2.05 -8.94
N LYS A 47 -5.09 -1.67 -9.62
CA LYS A 47 -5.92 -0.53 -9.24
C LYS A 47 -6.88 -0.93 -8.14
N GLY A 48 -6.59 -0.55 -6.90
CA GLY A 48 -7.60 -0.45 -5.85
C GLY A 48 -8.53 0.76 -6.06
N ALA A 49 -9.59 0.87 -5.26
CA ALA A 49 -10.53 1.98 -5.37
C ALA A 49 -9.87 3.37 -5.24
N ASN A 50 -8.81 3.48 -4.41
CA ASN A 50 -8.16 4.75 -4.06
C ASN A 50 -6.64 4.76 -4.28
N SER A 51 -6.02 3.67 -4.74
CA SER A 51 -4.57 3.56 -4.88
C SER A 51 -4.17 2.55 -5.93
N TYR A 52 -2.89 2.60 -6.30
CA TYR A 52 -2.19 1.59 -7.10
C TYR A 52 -1.17 0.90 -6.22
N VAL A 53 -0.95 -0.39 -6.44
CA VAL A 53 0.06 -1.17 -5.72
C VAL A 53 0.94 -1.87 -6.75
N PHE A 54 2.28 -1.77 -6.56
CA PHE A 54 3.26 -2.41 -7.42
C PHE A 54 4.27 -3.18 -6.57
N ALA A 55 4.84 -4.23 -7.15
CA ALA A 55 5.91 -5.02 -6.55
C ALA A 55 7.26 -4.30 -6.69
N LEU A 56 8.10 -4.45 -5.67
CA LEU A 56 9.45 -3.94 -5.62
C LEU A 56 10.42 -5.08 -5.36
N TYR A 57 11.39 -5.27 -6.26
CA TYR A 57 12.45 -6.26 -6.16
C TYR A 57 13.76 -5.54 -5.96
N GLN A 58 14.54 -5.84 -4.94
CA GLN A 58 15.89 -5.28 -4.80
C GLN A 58 16.72 -5.64 -6.02
N ALA A 59 17.33 -4.64 -6.64
CA ALA A 59 18.04 -4.80 -7.90
C ALA A 59 19.17 -5.85 -7.84
N GLN A 60 19.81 -5.98 -6.68
CA GLN A 60 20.88 -6.96 -6.47
C GLN A 60 20.39 -8.42 -6.40
N ASN A 61 19.09 -8.65 -6.16
CA ASN A 61 18.49 -9.98 -5.98
C ASN A 61 17.55 -10.35 -7.13
N TYR A 62 17.34 -9.43 -8.06
CA TYR A 62 16.38 -9.61 -9.15
C TYR A 62 16.96 -10.49 -10.26
N ILE A 63 16.23 -11.54 -10.62
CA ILE A 63 16.52 -12.43 -11.75
C ILE A 63 15.34 -12.35 -12.71
N ASP A 64 15.62 -12.00 -13.98
CA ASP A 64 14.59 -11.81 -15.01
C ASP A 64 14.12 -13.16 -15.62
N ASP A 65 13.82 -14.12 -14.78
CA ASP A 65 13.26 -15.43 -15.16
C ASP A 65 11.89 -15.71 -14.53
N GLY A 66 11.37 -14.72 -13.80
CA GLY A 66 10.10 -14.82 -13.06
C GLY A 66 10.19 -15.60 -11.74
N SER A 67 11.38 -16.03 -11.31
CA SER A 67 11.59 -16.76 -10.05
C SER A 67 11.72 -15.84 -8.82
N SER A 68 12.03 -14.56 -9.06
CA SER A 68 12.23 -13.61 -7.96
C SER A 68 10.94 -13.31 -7.20
N VAL A 69 11.03 -13.31 -5.88
CA VAL A 69 9.94 -12.90 -5.00
C VAL A 69 10.14 -11.41 -4.66
N PRO A 70 9.08 -10.59 -4.67
CA PRO A 70 9.20 -9.19 -4.28
C PRO A 70 9.70 -9.04 -2.84
N ASP A 71 10.58 -8.09 -2.59
CA ASP A 71 10.99 -7.73 -1.23
C ASP A 71 9.95 -6.82 -0.57
N ARG A 72 9.36 -5.93 -1.36
CA ARG A 72 8.39 -4.91 -0.89
C ARG A 72 7.30 -4.66 -1.90
N VAL A 73 6.30 -3.91 -1.45
CA VAL A 73 5.32 -3.26 -2.32
C VAL A 73 5.36 -1.75 -2.13
N ILE A 74 5.06 -1.01 -3.19
CA ILE A 74 4.79 0.42 -3.16
C ILE A 74 3.30 0.66 -3.40
N LYS A 75 2.64 1.32 -2.45
CA LYS A 75 1.25 1.80 -2.60
C LYS A 75 1.28 3.29 -2.91
N ILE A 76 0.68 3.67 -4.03
CA ILE A 76 0.66 5.03 -4.56
C ILE A 76 -0.79 5.50 -4.61
N SER A 77 -1.11 6.68 -4.08
CA SER A 77 -2.45 7.23 -4.19
C SER A 77 -2.86 7.45 -5.66
N ASN A 78 -4.11 7.22 -5.99
CA ASN A 78 -4.65 7.55 -7.31
C ASN A 78 -5.00 9.05 -7.47
N LYS A 79 -4.78 9.86 -6.44
CA LYS A 79 -5.01 11.30 -6.43
C LYS A 79 -3.66 12.03 -6.36
N ARG A 80 -3.53 13.06 -7.20
CA ARG A 80 -2.35 13.95 -7.16
C ARG A 80 -2.48 14.96 -6.04
N ASP A 81 -1.34 15.37 -5.49
CA ASP A 81 -1.25 16.55 -4.64
C ASP A 81 -1.04 17.82 -5.49
N ASN A 82 -1.38 18.95 -4.93
CA ASN A 82 -1.00 20.25 -5.47
C ASN A 82 0.45 20.56 -5.05
N ASN A 83 1.17 21.37 -5.86
CA ASN A 83 2.60 21.63 -5.66
C ASN A 83 2.98 22.13 -4.24
N ASN A 84 2.03 22.70 -3.49
CA ASN A 84 2.29 23.24 -2.16
C ASN A 84 1.26 22.81 -1.09
N SER A 85 0.34 21.89 -1.41
CA SER A 85 -0.70 21.48 -0.45
C SER A 85 -1.19 20.06 -0.72
N VAL A 86 -1.55 19.38 0.37
CA VAL A 86 -2.25 18.09 0.32
C VAL A 86 -3.63 18.29 -0.30
N SER A 87 -3.95 17.53 -1.35
CA SER A 87 -5.30 17.56 -1.93
C SER A 87 -6.32 16.92 -0.97
N GLU A 88 -7.57 17.39 -1.02
CA GLU A 88 -8.67 16.80 -0.25
C GLU A 88 -8.78 15.29 -0.49
N GLY A 89 -8.55 14.86 -1.75
CA GLY A 89 -8.59 13.45 -2.13
C GLY A 89 -7.52 12.59 -1.47
N ASN A 90 -6.42 13.19 -1.01
CA ASN A 90 -5.29 12.49 -0.37
C ASN A 90 -5.33 12.51 1.17
N LYS A 91 -6.22 13.25 1.79
CA LYS A 91 -6.27 13.35 3.26
C LYS A 91 -6.44 11.99 3.94
N ARG A 92 -7.26 11.10 3.37
CA ARG A 92 -7.41 9.72 3.88
C ARG A 92 -6.12 8.90 3.71
N PHE A 93 -5.42 9.06 2.58
CA PHE A 93 -4.16 8.38 2.33
C PHE A 93 -3.05 8.83 3.30
N TYR A 94 -2.96 10.12 3.58
CA TYR A 94 -2.02 10.64 4.59
C TYR A 94 -2.39 10.19 6.01
N ARG A 95 -3.68 10.06 6.33
CA ARG A 95 -4.13 9.49 7.61
C ARG A 95 -3.71 8.03 7.75
N GLU A 96 -3.81 7.24 6.67
CA GLU A 96 -3.30 5.87 6.63
C GLU A 96 -1.79 5.83 6.91
N ILE A 97 -1.01 6.70 6.26
CA ILE A 97 0.44 6.82 6.52
C ILE A 97 0.72 7.18 7.99
N GLU A 98 -0.01 8.14 8.56
CA GLU A 98 0.12 8.54 9.98
C GLU A 98 -0.13 7.34 10.90
N ALA A 99 -1.18 6.57 10.64
CA ALA A 99 -1.52 5.38 11.43
C ALA A 99 -0.45 4.30 11.34
N LEU A 100 0.06 4.02 10.14
CA LEU A 100 1.13 3.03 9.92
C LEU A 100 2.45 3.43 10.60
N ILE A 101 2.79 4.74 10.61
CA ILE A 101 3.95 5.27 11.32
C ILE A 101 3.79 5.05 12.83
N GLU A 102 2.60 5.33 13.38
CA GLU A 102 2.35 5.15 14.81
C GLU A 102 2.38 3.68 15.20
N CYS A 103 1.79 2.78 14.37
CA CYS A 103 1.90 1.34 14.58
C CYS A 103 3.36 0.87 14.62
N LYS A 104 4.20 1.36 13.72
CA LYS A 104 5.63 1.06 13.70
C LYS A 104 6.35 1.54 14.96
N LYS A 105 6.10 2.78 15.40
CA LYS A 105 6.70 3.36 16.62
C LYS A 105 6.35 2.57 17.88
N ARG A 106 5.14 2.04 17.93
CA ARG A 106 4.64 1.28 19.09
C ARG A 106 4.93 -0.22 18.99
N HIS A 107 5.65 -0.64 17.95
CA HIS A 107 5.99 -2.05 17.73
C HIS A 107 4.76 -2.97 17.72
N ILE A 108 3.68 -2.53 17.09
CA ILE A 108 2.47 -3.34 16.94
C ILE A 108 2.77 -4.53 16.02
N HIS A 109 2.48 -5.75 16.50
CA HIS A 109 2.93 -6.98 15.82
C HIS A 109 1.97 -7.47 14.75
N ASN A 110 0.66 -7.47 15.04
CA ASN A 110 -0.35 -8.04 14.12
C ASN A 110 -1.03 -6.97 13.24
N VAL A 111 -0.33 -5.87 12.97
CA VAL A 111 -0.71 -4.85 12.00
C VAL A 111 0.47 -4.61 11.05
N VAL A 112 0.18 -4.42 9.77
CA VAL A 112 1.19 -4.09 8.77
C VAL A 112 1.87 -2.77 9.14
N THR A 113 3.18 -2.69 8.94
CA THR A 113 3.95 -1.49 9.22
C THR A 113 4.54 -0.89 7.96
N ILE A 114 4.77 0.43 8.01
CA ILE A 114 5.37 1.19 6.92
C ILE A 114 6.90 1.03 6.94
N ALA A 115 7.50 0.80 5.75
CA ALA A 115 8.94 0.85 5.58
C ALA A 115 9.39 2.29 5.28
N SER A 116 8.88 2.88 4.21
CA SER A 116 9.20 4.23 3.73
C SER A 116 7.93 4.95 3.26
N PHE A 117 7.97 6.27 3.20
CA PHE A 117 6.88 7.08 2.64
C PHE A 117 7.38 8.41 2.07
N GLY A 118 6.62 8.97 1.14
CA GLY A 118 7.02 10.22 0.51
C GLY A 118 6.10 10.67 -0.61
N GLN A 119 6.68 11.42 -1.54
CA GLN A 119 6.03 11.86 -2.77
C GLN A 119 6.79 11.35 -3.98
N LEU A 120 6.04 10.87 -4.96
CA LEU A 120 6.50 10.35 -6.23
C LEU A 120 6.17 11.35 -7.33
N SER A 121 7.16 11.69 -8.14
CA SER A 121 7.03 12.60 -9.27
C SER A 121 6.72 11.82 -10.55
N CYS A 122 5.51 11.93 -11.10
CA CYS A 122 5.13 11.28 -12.35
C CYS A 122 5.01 12.29 -13.50
N LYS A 123 5.64 12.00 -14.63
CA LYS A 123 5.44 12.75 -15.86
C LYS A 123 4.09 12.39 -16.49
N VAL A 124 3.41 13.38 -17.06
CA VAL A 124 2.17 13.15 -17.81
C VAL A 124 2.51 12.78 -19.24
N LYS A 125 1.96 11.67 -19.74
CA LYS A 125 2.06 11.33 -21.17
C LYS A 125 1.23 12.33 -21.99
N LYS A 126 1.89 13.05 -22.90
CA LYS A 126 1.28 13.91 -23.92
C LYS A 126 1.80 13.56 -25.30
N GLU A 127 0.96 13.69 -26.30
CA GLU A 127 1.42 13.69 -27.70
C GLU A 127 2.39 14.87 -27.89
N GLY A 128 3.65 14.59 -28.27
CA GLY A 128 4.71 15.59 -28.36
C GLY A 128 5.71 15.64 -27.19
N GLY A 129 5.61 14.78 -26.19
CA GLY A 129 6.73 14.36 -25.32
C GLY A 129 6.98 15.13 -24.02
N LYS A 130 6.50 16.36 -23.82
CA LYS A 130 6.72 17.12 -22.56
C LYS A 130 5.40 17.53 -21.91
N GLY A 131 4.86 16.65 -21.07
CA GLY A 131 3.73 16.96 -20.20
C GLY A 131 4.17 17.55 -18.85
N PRO A 132 3.22 18.13 -18.06
CA PRO A 132 3.50 18.55 -16.70
C PRO A 132 3.86 17.35 -15.83
N THR A 133 4.52 17.62 -14.71
CA THR A 133 4.82 16.63 -13.68
C THR A 133 3.82 16.77 -12.55
N TYR A 134 3.29 15.64 -12.07
CA TYR A 134 2.39 15.58 -10.93
C TYR A 134 3.02 14.82 -9.78
N LEU A 135 2.68 15.23 -8.55
CA LEU A 135 3.12 14.59 -7.32
C LEU A 135 2.03 13.69 -6.76
N PHE A 136 2.41 12.49 -6.38
CA PHE A 136 1.54 11.49 -5.78
C PHE A 136 2.14 11.01 -4.47
N PRO A 137 1.39 11.02 -3.36
CA PRO A 137 1.89 10.41 -2.13
C PRO A 137 1.98 8.90 -2.28
N PHE A 138 3.02 8.33 -1.69
CA PHE A 138 3.25 6.89 -1.66
C PHE A 138 3.74 6.45 -0.29
N TYR A 139 3.63 5.16 -0.04
CA TYR A 139 4.39 4.46 0.98
C TYR A 139 4.79 3.06 0.51
N THR A 140 5.78 2.49 1.18
CA THR A 140 6.22 1.11 0.98
C THR A 140 6.02 0.30 2.23
N MET A 141 5.79 -0.99 2.06
CA MET A 141 5.73 -1.99 3.12
C MET A 141 6.35 -3.30 2.61
N ASP A 142 6.64 -4.22 3.50
CA ASP A 142 7.13 -5.54 3.12
C ASP A 142 6.10 -6.26 2.24
N TYR A 143 6.57 -7.15 1.38
CA TYR A 143 5.70 -7.95 0.52
C TYR A 143 5.03 -9.05 1.36
N ALA A 144 3.71 -9.19 1.21
CA ALA A 144 2.94 -10.27 1.83
C ALA A 144 2.86 -11.46 0.86
N SER A 145 3.07 -12.66 1.36
CA SER A 145 2.97 -13.89 0.55
C SER A 145 1.55 -14.22 0.08
N GLY A 146 0.53 -13.61 0.69
CA GLY A 146 -0.86 -13.76 0.31
C GLY A 146 -1.82 -13.00 1.22
N ASP A 147 -3.11 -13.11 0.92
CA ASP A 147 -4.18 -12.62 1.77
C ASP A 147 -5.06 -13.77 2.28
N LEU A 148 -5.79 -13.52 3.36
CA LEU A 148 -6.62 -14.53 4.01
C LEU A 148 -7.74 -15.05 3.12
N LYS A 149 -8.28 -14.22 2.21
CA LYS A 149 -9.34 -14.69 1.31
C LYS A 149 -8.82 -15.79 0.39
N ASN A 150 -7.72 -15.51 -0.32
CA ASN A 150 -7.08 -16.48 -1.21
C ASN A 150 -6.61 -17.72 -0.44
N TYR A 151 -6.13 -17.55 0.79
CA TYR A 151 -5.71 -18.66 1.63
C TYR A 151 -6.89 -19.56 2.00
N LEU A 152 -8.04 -19.00 2.40
CA LEU A 152 -9.25 -19.76 2.74
C LEU A 152 -9.88 -20.47 1.53
N GLU A 153 -9.74 -19.91 0.33
CA GLU A 153 -10.27 -20.51 -0.91
C GLU A 153 -9.43 -21.69 -1.40
N ASN A 154 -8.13 -21.72 -1.08
CA ASN A 154 -7.19 -22.69 -1.61
C ASN A 154 -6.67 -23.71 -0.58
N ASN A 155 -7.01 -23.57 0.69
CA ASN A 155 -6.48 -24.44 1.75
C ASN A 155 -7.58 -24.92 2.69
N ASP A 156 -7.50 -26.19 3.07
CA ASP A 156 -8.27 -26.70 4.21
C ASP A 156 -7.46 -26.47 5.49
N ILE A 157 -8.00 -25.61 6.38
CA ILE A 157 -7.29 -25.15 7.56
C ILE A 157 -7.68 -26.02 8.76
N PRO A 158 -6.73 -26.72 9.39
CA PRO A 158 -6.98 -27.47 10.64
C PRO A 158 -7.54 -26.55 11.72
N PHE A 159 -8.37 -27.09 12.59
CA PHE A 159 -9.06 -26.34 13.65
C PHE A 159 -8.12 -25.52 14.52
N GLY A 160 -6.97 -26.10 14.95
CA GLY A 160 -5.97 -25.37 15.74
C GLY A 160 -5.46 -24.12 15.04
N ASN A 161 -5.13 -24.24 13.76
CA ASN A 161 -4.63 -23.11 12.96
C ASN A 161 -5.69 -22.01 12.77
N ARG A 162 -6.99 -22.37 12.74
CA ARG A 162 -8.07 -21.38 12.72
C ARG A 162 -8.13 -20.57 14.01
N ILE A 163 -7.89 -21.22 15.16
CA ILE A 163 -7.83 -20.53 16.46
C ILE A 163 -6.64 -19.58 16.49
N ASP A 164 -5.44 -20.02 16.08
CA ASP A 164 -4.25 -19.18 16.05
C ASP A 164 -4.43 -17.96 15.14
N LEU A 165 -5.02 -18.15 13.95
CA LEU A 165 -5.39 -17.07 13.05
C LEU A 165 -6.34 -16.05 13.72
N CYS A 166 -7.41 -16.54 14.36
CA CYS A 166 -8.35 -15.68 15.05
C CYS A 166 -7.69 -14.89 16.20
N LEU A 167 -6.77 -15.51 16.94
CA LEU A 167 -6.02 -14.85 18.01
C LEU A 167 -5.09 -13.77 17.47
N GLN A 168 -4.39 -14.00 16.36
CA GLN A 168 -3.53 -13.00 15.74
C GLN A 168 -4.34 -11.77 15.27
N ILE A 169 -5.49 -11.99 14.61
CA ILE A 169 -6.38 -10.89 14.19
C ILE A 169 -6.94 -10.14 15.43
N ALA A 170 -7.39 -10.86 16.45
CA ALA A 170 -7.94 -10.26 17.67
C ALA A 170 -6.87 -9.42 18.41
N ASN A 171 -5.62 -9.90 18.45
CA ASN A 171 -4.50 -9.16 19.02
C ASN A 171 -4.24 -7.86 18.24
N GLY A 172 -4.19 -7.91 16.93
CA GLY A 172 -4.00 -6.71 16.10
C GLY A 172 -5.11 -5.69 16.29
N LEU A 173 -6.37 -6.12 16.37
CA LEU A 173 -7.51 -5.23 16.67
C LEU A 173 -7.43 -4.64 18.06
N LYS A 174 -7.02 -5.43 19.06
CA LYS A 174 -6.79 -4.96 20.42
C LYS A 174 -5.69 -3.91 20.47
N GLU A 175 -4.54 -4.17 19.84
CA GLU A 175 -3.42 -3.25 19.78
C GLU A 175 -3.83 -1.91 19.11
N LEU A 176 -4.57 -1.94 18.00
CA LEU A 176 -5.13 -0.74 17.37
C LEU A 176 -6.06 0.02 18.33
N LYS A 177 -6.99 -0.70 18.99
CA LYS A 177 -7.92 -0.10 19.96
C LYS A 177 -7.19 0.56 21.12
N ASP A 178 -6.13 -0.07 21.64
CA ASP A 178 -5.36 0.43 22.79
C ASP A 178 -4.69 1.78 22.48
N ILE A 179 -4.32 2.02 21.22
CA ILE A 179 -3.82 3.32 20.75
C ILE A 179 -4.93 4.26 20.24
N GLY A 180 -6.20 3.88 20.42
CA GLY A 180 -7.35 4.70 20.03
C GLY A 180 -7.69 4.66 18.54
N TYR A 181 -7.32 3.61 17.83
CA TYR A 181 -7.55 3.44 16.40
C TYR A 181 -8.61 2.38 16.13
N TYR A 182 -9.47 2.62 15.15
CA TYR A 182 -10.52 1.70 14.69
C TYR A 182 -10.39 1.47 13.20
N HIS A 183 -10.23 0.22 12.76
CA HIS A 183 -9.94 -0.16 11.37
C HIS A 183 -11.11 0.16 10.42
N ARG A 184 -12.33 -0.19 10.76
CA ARG A 184 -13.60 0.04 10.04
C ARG A 184 -13.78 -0.65 8.68
N ASP A 185 -12.79 -1.41 8.18
CA ASP A 185 -12.89 -2.18 6.93
C ASP A 185 -12.24 -3.57 7.07
N LEU A 186 -12.49 -4.24 8.21
CA LEU A 186 -11.94 -5.58 8.42
C LEU A 186 -12.64 -6.57 7.50
N LYS A 187 -11.87 -7.24 6.66
CA LYS A 187 -12.32 -8.28 5.72
C LYS A 187 -11.15 -9.19 5.36
N PRO A 188 -11.40 -10.43 4.86
CA PRO A 188 -10.32 -11.38 4.57
C PRO A 188 -9.22 -10.87 3.63
N HIS A 189 -9.56 -10.04 2.63
CA HIS A 189 -8.56 -9.42 1.74
C HIS A 189 -7.60 -8.45 2.45
N ASN A 190 -7.99 -7.90 3.59
CA ASN A 190 -7.19 -6.96 4.36
C ASN A 190 -6.41 -7.65 5.48
N ILE A 191 -6.40 -8.97 5.53
CA ILE A 191 -5.56 -9.78 6.42
C ILE A 191 -4.48 -10.42 5.58
N LEU A 192 -3.24 -10.01 5.79
CA LEU A 192 -2.10 -10.36 4.96
C LEU A 192 -1.16 -11.30 5.70
N MET A 193 -0.54 -12.24 4.96
CA MET A 193 0.41 -13.21 5.49
C MET A 193 1.85 -12.76 5.25
N PHE A 194 2.64 -12.71 6.32
CA PHE A 194 4.08 -12.45 6.31
C PHE A 194 4.77 -13.60 7.04
N ASP A 195 5.49 -14.44 6.31
CA ASP A 195 5.96 -15.72 6.79
C ASP A 195 4.81 -16.53 7.43
N ASP A 196 4.87 -16.81 8.72
CA ASP A 196 3.80 -17.52 9.45
C ASP A 196 2.91 -16.57 10.30
N THR A 197 2.97 -15.27 10.03
CA THR A 197 2.26 -14.26 10.84
C THR A 197 1.19 -13.55 10.03
N TRP A 198 -0.05 -13.56 10.53
CA TRP A 198 -1.14 -12.79 9.99
C TRP A 198 -1.17 -11.37 10.54
N LYS A 199 -1.25 -10.39 9.65
CA LYS A 199 -1.30 -8.97 10.00
C LYS A 199 -2.48 -8.27 9.33
N ILE A 200 -3.10 -7.35 10.08
CA ILE A 200 -4.15 -6.47 9.55
C ILE A 200 -3.50 -5.41 8.67
N GLY A 201 -3.95 -5.29 7.42
CA GLY A 201 -3.52 -4.29 6.44
C GLY A 201 -4.66 -3.37 6.00
N ASP A 202 -4.34 -2.45 5.09
CA ASP A 202 -5.26 -1.46 4.48
C ASP A 202 -5.99 -0.58 5.52
N LEU A 203 -5.24 0.30 6.19
CA LEU A 203 -5.77 1.28 7.14
C LEU A 203 -6.45 2.50 6.47
N GLY A 204 -6.83 2.40 5.19
CA GLY A 204 -7.40 3.51 4.42
C GLY A 204 -8.72 4.08 4.95
N LEU A 205 -9.45 3.32 5.78
CA LEU A 205 -10.67 3.76 6.46
C LEU A 205 -10.50 3.96 7.96
N ILE A 206 -9.26 4.03 8.47
CA ILE A 206 -8.98 4.15 9.90
C ILE A 206 -9.66 5.37 10.54
N ALA A 207 -10.19 5.20 11.74
CA ALA A 207 -10.70 6.28 12.57
C ALA A 207 -9.87 6.42 13.84
N PHE A 208 -9.72 7.64 14.32
CA PHE A 208 -9.05 7.97 15.58
C PHE A 208 -10.09 8.35 16.62
N ARG A 209 -9.94 7.84 17.87
CA ARG A 209 -10.89 8.10 18.97
C ARG A 209 -11.01 9.58 19.30
N ASP A 210 -9.87 10.29 19.34
CA ASP A 210 -9.76 11.63 19.88
C ASP A 210 -9.57 12.70 18.79
N LYS A 211 -9.77 12.33 17.53
CA LYS A 211 -9.70 13.24 16.39
C LYS A 211 -11.02 13.23 15.64
N ASP A 212 -11.49 14.41 15.26
CA ASP A 212 -12.62 14.52 14.35
C ASP A 212 -12.31 13.77 13.05
N ASN A 213 -13.17 12.83 12.70
CA ASN A 213 -13.09 12.10 11.45
C ASN A 213 -13.71 12.96 10.32
N ILE A 214 -13.27 14.22 10.22
CA ILE A 214 -13.80 15.27 9.33
C ILE A 214 -13.75 14.91 7.84
N TYR A 215 -12.98 13.89 7.49
CA TYR A 215 -12.88 13.40 6.10
C TYR A 215 -13.95 12.36 5.76
N ASP A 216 -14.71 11.93 6.73
CA ASP A 216 -15.87 11.08 6.51
C ASP A 216 -17.06 11.97 6.18
N LYS A 217 -17.68 11.77 5.01
CA LYS A 217 -18.89 12.52 4.66
C LYS A 217 -19.99 12.15 5.66
N LYS A 218 -20.79 13.15 6.06
CA LYS A 218 -22.02 12.89 6.81
C LYS A 218 -22.86 11.89 6.00
N ASN A 219 -23.30 10.81 6.63
CA ASN A 219 -24.10 9.72 6.05
C ASN A 219 -23.36 8.76 5.10
N ASP A 220 -22.04 8.81 4.95
CA ASP A 220 -21.35 7.74 4.27
C ASP A 220 -21.44 6.45 5.10
N PHE A 221 -21.83 5.35 4.45
CA PHE A 221 -21.63 4.02 5.02
C PHE A 221 -20.15 3.70 5.00
N ILE A 222 -19.53 3.55 6.17
CA ILE A 222 -18.13 3.26 6.35
C ILE A 222 -17.99 1.88 6.94
N GLY A 223 -17.48 0.95 6.14
CA GLY A 223 -17.27 -0.44 6.53
C GLY A 223 -17.32 -1.39 5.34
N PRO A 224 -17.07 -2.70 5.58
CA PRO A 224 -17.19 -3.74 4.57
C PRO A 224 -18.64 -3.80 4.05
N ARG A 225 -18.78 -3.99 2.75
CA ARG A 225 -20.07 -4.25 2.09
C ARG A 225 -20.24 -5.72 1.83
#